data_516539869f1cebc51d14b110215f7f77
#
_entry.id   516539869f1cebc51d14b110215f7f77
#
_cell.length_a   1.000
_cell.length_b   1.000
_cell.length_c   1.000
_cell.angle_alpha   90.00
_cell.angle_beta   90.00
_cell.angle_gamma   90.00
#
_symmetry.space_group_name_H-M   'P 1'
#
loop_
_entity.id
_entity.type
_entity.pdbx_description
1 polymer ?
#
loop_
_entity_poly.entity_id
_entity_poly.type
_entity_poly.pdbx_seq_one_letter_code
_entity_poly.pdbx_strand_id
1 'polypeptide(L)'
;MRRNRECIMEKDLLNKIIALRKKLHEIPERSLAETKTKQTLMQFLQENTTLSIVDCGKWFYAVRKADVGDRKAPVAFRADMDAVCAKGGQPGHYCGHDGHSSILAGLALYLDKGKTELNRDVYFIFQPAEETGQGAKLCLPLLEEKKIGEIYGLHNIPGYPKNHILIKEGTFACASTGIEIRMTGTPSHAAYPEAGKNPGFALAKLLLEVEKLTEQVNETRGFVRMTLIGMEIGSDSYGVSASDGCCA
;
A
#
# COMPACT_ATOMS: atom_id res chain seq x y z
N MET A 1 -37.02 -4.71 -17.27
CA MET A 1 -36.92 -4.69 -15.81
C MET A 1 -35.93 -5.76 -15.36
N ARG A 2 -34.66 -5.40 -15.12
CA ARG A 2 -33.68 -6.31 -14.51
C ARG A 2 -33.90 -6.26 -13.00
N ARG A 3 -34.32 -7.37 -12.41
CA ARG A 3 -34.43 -7.52 -10.95
C ARG A 3 -33.05 -7.28 -10.35
N ASN A 4 -32.92 -6.28 -9.46
CA ASN A 4 -31.82 -6.18 -8.54
C ASN A 4 -31.74 -7.49 -7.75
N ARG A 5 -30.81 -8.37 -8.11
CA ARG A 5 -30.39 -9.44 -7.21
C ARG A 5 -29.53 -8.75 -6.16
N GLU A 6 -30.12 -8.42 -5.03
CA GLU A 6 -29.36 -8.11 -3.83
C GLU A 6 -28.45 -9.32 -3.56
N CYS A 7 -27.14 -9.12 -3.70
CA CYS A 7 -26.16 -10.11 -3.33
C CYS A 7 -26.07 -10.09 -1.81
N ILE A 8 -27.00 -10.74 -1.15
CA ILE A 8 -26.98 -10.91 0.30
C ILE A 8 -25.85 -11.90 0.58
N MET A 9 -24.74 -11.37 1.07
CA MET A 9 -23.65 -12.18 1.60
C MET A 9 -24.18 -12.98 2.77
N GLU A 10 -24.03 -14.30 2.76
CA GLU A 10 -24.47 -15.15 3.86
C GLU A 10 -23.88 -14.63 5.18
N LYS A 11 -24.69 -14.53 6.21
CA LYS A 11 -24.28 -13.98 7.51
C LYS A 11 -23.05 -14.67 8.10
N ASP A 12 -22.92 -15.97 7.86
CA ASP A 12 -21.77 -16.76 8.28
C ASP A 12 -20.49 -16.31 7.57
N LEU A 13 -20.53 -16.08 6.26
CA LEU A 13 -19.41 -15.58 5.47
C LEU A 13 -18.96 -14.20 5.98
N LEU A 14 -19.89 -13.30 6.24
CA LEU A 14 -19.59 -11.98 6.78
C LEU A 14 -18.92 -12.08 8.16
N ASN A 15 -19.44 -12.93 9.05
CA ASN A 15 -18.87 -13.11 10.38
C ASN A 15 -17.43 -13.66 10.31
N LYS A 16 -17.14 -14.58 9.40
CA LYS A 16 -15.77 -15.10 9.17
C LYS A 16 -14.82 -14.01 8.71
N ILE A 17 -15.25 -13.14 7.79
CA ILE A 17 -14.44 -12.03 7.28
C ILE A 17 -14.17 -11.00 8.40
N ILE A 18 -15.19 -10.67 9.20
CA ILE A 18 -15.05 -9.76 10.34
C ILE A 18 -14.06 -10.34 11.38
N ALA A 19 -14.15 -11.63 11.67
CA ALA A 19 -13.24 -12.30 12.59
C ALA A 19 -11.80 -12.30 12.05
N LEU A 20 -11.61 -12.58 10.77
CA LEU A 20 -10.30 -12.51 10.11
C LEU A 20 -9.72 -11.08 10.23
N ARG A 21 -10.50 -10.06 9.88
CA ARG A 21 -10.06 -8.67 9.97
C ARG A 21 -9.61 -8.29 11.38
N LYS A 22 -10.36 -8.68 12.41
CA LYS A 22 -9.98 -8.43 13.81
C LYS A 22 -8.66 -9.13 14.17
N LYS A 23 -8.48 -10.39 13.76
CA LYS A 23 -7.25 -11.14 13.99
C LYS A 23 -6.04 -10.48 13.29
N LEU A 24 -6.19 -10.03 12.05
CA LEU A 24 -5.13 -9.32 11.33
C LEU A 24 -4.78 -7.97 11.99
N HIS A 25 -5.79 -7.26 12.50
CA HIS A 25 -5.60 -5.98 13.17
C HIS A 25 -4.71 -6.06 14.42
N GLU A 26 -4.71 -7.21 15.08
CA GLU A 26 -3.92 -7.47 16.29
C GLU A 26 -2.46 -7.85 16.00
N ILE A 27 -2.11 -8.09 14.73
CA ILE A 27 -0.78 -8.54 14.32
C ILE A 27 -0.18 -7.65 13.23
N PRO A 28 -0.13 -6.31 13.38
CA PRO A 28 0.46 -5.45 12.37
C PRO A 28 1.94 -5.75 12.20
N GLU A 29 2.39 -5.91 10.95
CA GLU A 29 3.78 -6.22 10.61
C GLU A 29 4.31 -5.25 9.56
N ARG A 30 5.61 -4.90 9.68
CA ARG A 30 6.30 -3.99 8.76
C ARG A 30 6.43 -4.61 7.36
N SER A 31 6.58 -3.74 6.38
CA SER A 31 6.94 -4.12 5.00
C SER A 31 8.09 -5.13 4.95
N LEU A 32 7.92 -6.20 4.18
CA LEU A 32 8.81 -7.35 4.03
C LEU A 32 8.98 -8.24 5.27
N ALA A 33 8.23 -7.98 6.35
CA ALA A 33 8.23 -8.78 7.57
C ALA A 33 6.86 -9.41 7.89
N GLU A 34 5.91 -9.39 6.94
CA GLU A 34 4.51 -9.82 7.07
C GLU A 34 4.37 -11.35 7.17
N THR A 35 5.06 -11.96 8.13
CA THR A 35 5.10 -13.41 8.26
C THR A 35 3.83 -13.99 8.88
N LYS A 36 3.37 -13.40 10.00
CA LYS A 36 2.16 -13.83 10.71
C LYS A 36 0.92 -13.47 9.90
N THR A 37 0.89 -12.28 9.30
CA THR A 37 -0.18 -11.81 8.44
C THR A 37 -0.38 -12.75 7.26
N LYS A 38 0.70 -13.07 6.53
CA LYS A 38 0.68 -14.02 5.42
C LYS A 38 0.19 -15.40 5.87
N GLN A 39 0.75 -15.96 6.94
CA GLN A 39 0.35 -17.26 7.46
C GLN A 39 -1.13 -17.29 7.85
N THR A 40 -1.62 -16.25 8.53
CA THR A 40 -3.03 -16.15 8.95
C THR A 40 -3.96 -16.13 7.73
N LEU A 41 -3.62 -15.37 6.68
CA LEU A 41 -4.42 -15.30 5.45
C LEU A 41 -4.39 -16.64 4.69
N MET A 42 -3.23 -17.26 4.54
CA MET A 42 -3.10 -18.58 3.88
C MET A 42 -3.90 -19.63 4.63
N GLN A 43 -3.74 -19.73 5.95
CA GLN A 43 -4.49 -20.67 6.78
C GLN A 43 -6.00 -20.45 6.66
N PHE A 44 -6.46 -19.20 6.72
CA PHE A 44 -7.88 -18.87 6.55
C PHE A 44 -8.44 -19.36 5.21
N LEU A 45 -7.71 -19.17 4.12
CA LEU A 45 -8.12 -19.65 2.81
C LEU A 45 -8.09 -21.17 2.71
N GLN A 46 -7.07 -21.84 3.26
CA GLN A 46 -6.96 -23.30 3.30
C GLN A 46 -8.12 -23.96 4.05
N GLU A 47 -8.53 -23.37 5.16
CA GLU A 47 -9.61 -23.91 6.02
C GLU A 47 -11.02 -23.66 5.43
N ASN A 48 -11.18 -22.64 4.60
CA ASN A 48 -12.50 -22.17 4.19
C ASN A 48 -12.78 -22.27 2.69
N THR A 49 -11.78 -22.60 1.85
CA THR A 49 -11.91 -22.69 0.39
C THR A 49 -11.27 -23.95 -0.17
N THR A 50 -11.61 -24.27 -1.43
CA THR A 50 -10.97 -25.31 -2.23
C THR A 50 -9.93 -24.76 -3.20
N LEU A 51 -9.59 -23.48 -3.09
CA LEU A 51 -8.70 -22.77 -4.00
C LEU A 51 -7.27 -23.31 -3.96
N SER A 52 -6.60 -23.31 -5.10
CA SER A 52 -5.16 -23.57 -5.15
C SER A 52 -4.40 -22.36 -4.60
N ILE A 53 -3.62 -22.57 -3.54
CA ILE A 53 -2.81 -21.53 -2.90
C ILE A 53 -1.34 -21.78 -3.21
N VAL A 54 -0.64 -20.73 -3.69
CA VAL A 54 0.78 -20.80 -4.05
C VAL A 54 1.56 -19.81 -3.20
N ASP A 55 2.48 -20.34 -2.40
CA ASP A 55 3.41 -19.54 -1.59
C ASP A 55 4.60 -19.10 -2.45
N CYS A 56 4.83 -17.79 -2.53
CA CYS A 56 5.93 -17.15 -3.26
C CYS A 56 6.99 -16.54 -2.32
N GLY A 57 7.12 -17.06 -1.10
CA GLY A 57 8.08 -16.59 -0.10
C GLY A 57 7.54 -15.39 0.68
N LYS A 58 7.81 -14.18 0.23
CA LYS A 58 7.33 -12.95 0.91
C LYS A 58 5.84 -12.67 0.67
N TRP A 59 5.25 -13.23 -0.35
CA TRP A 59 3.86 -13.04 -0.75
C TRP A 59 3.25 -14.36 -1.19
N PHE A 60 1.95 -14.36 -1.47
CA PHE A 60 1.26 -15.53 -1.98
C PHE A 60 0.07 -15.11 -2.84
N TYR A 61 -0.46 -16.08 -3.59
CA TYR A 61 -1.71 -15.91 -4.30
C TYR A 61 -2.57 -17.16 -4.22
N ALA A 62 -3.88 -16.99 -4.39
CA ALA A 62 -4.82 -18.08 -4.57
C ALA A 62 -5.46 -18.01 -5.96
N VAL A 63 -5.94 -19.15 -6.46
CA VAL A 63 -6.54 -19.24 -7.81
C VAL A 63 -7.86 -19.97 -7.76
N ARG A 64 -8.91 -19.35 -8.32
CA ARG A 64 -10.15 -19.98 -8.72
C ARG A 64 -10.11 -20.22 -10.23
N LYS A 65 -10.05 -21.47 -10.65
CA LYS A 65 -10.03 -21.84 -12.08
C LYS A 65 -11.38 -21.60 -12.74
N ALA A 66 -11.34 -21.30 -14.04
CA ALA A 66 -12.54 -21.24 -14.87
C ALA A 66 -13.29 -22.58 -14.89
N ASP A 67 -14.62 -22.50 -14.95
CA ASP A 67 -15.50 -23.67 -15.01
C ASP A 67 -15.74 -24.12 -16.46
N VAL A 68 -15.60 -23.21 -17.45
CA VAL A 68 -15.88 -23.46 -18.87
C VAL A 68 -14.62 -23.46 -19.73
N GLY A 69 -14.68 -24.15 -20.86
CA GLY A 69 -13.54 -24.35 -21.78
C GLY A 69 -13.14 -23.11 -22.59
N ASP A 70 -14.11 -22.30 -23.03
CA ASP A 70 -13.84 -21.05 -23.77
C ASP A 70 -13.47 -19.93 -22.81
N ARG A 71 -12.17 -19.80 -22.55
CA ARG A 71 -11.62 -18.97 -21.49
C ARG A 71 -11.23 -17.60 -22.00
N LYS A 72 -11.76 -16.57 -21.36
CA LYS A 72 -11.22 -15.21 -21.46
C LYS A 72 -9.87 -15.09 -20.74
N ALA A 73 -9.13 -14.01 -21.03
CA ALA A 73 -7.91 -13.69 -20.30
C ALA A 73 -8.17 -13.66 -18.78
N PRO A 74 -7.25 -14.19 -17.97
CA PRO A 74 -7.39 -14.19 -16.52
C PRO A 74 -7.54 -12.79 -15.95
N VAL A 75 -8.17 -12.70 -14.79
CA VAL A 75 -8.31 -11.47 -14.00
C VAL A 75 -7.66 -11.66 -12.64
N ALA A 76 -7.06 -10.60 -12.10
CA ALA A 76 -6.53 -10.60 -10.75
C ALA A 76 -7.23 -9.56 -9.87
N PHE A 77 -7.33 -9.88 -8.57
CA PHE A 77 -7.66 -8.96 -7.51
C PHE A 77 -6.49 -8.90 -6.54
N ARG A 78 -6.12 -7.69 -6.12
CA ARG A 78 -4.95 -7.45 -5.27
C ARG A 78 -5.33 -6.76 -3.97
N ALA A 79 -4.75 -7.20 -2.88
CA ALA A 79 -4.71 -6.48 -1.60
C ALA A 79 -3.29 -6.49 -1.03
N ASP A 80 -2.99 -5.49 -0.23
CA ASP A 80 -1.77 -5.34 0.54
C ASP A 80 -1.88 -6.01 1.91
N MET A 81 -0.71 -6.34 2.52
CA MET A 81 -0.65 -7.09 3.78
C MET A 81 0.11 -6.36 4.89
N ASP A 82 1.00 -5.42 4.54
CA ASP A 82 1.86 -4.73 5.50
C ASP A 82 1.12 -3.67 6.31
N ALA A 83 1.80 -3.12 7.30
CA ALA A 83 1.30 -2.07 8.17
C ALA A 83 2.23 -0.87 8.16
N VAL A 84 1.66 0.32 8.29
CA VAL A 84 2.39 1.59 8.40
C VAL A 84 3.27 1.57 9.63
N CYS A 85 4.50 2.02 9.49
CA CYS A 85 5.43 2.14 10.60
C CYS A 85 6.16 3.48 10.53
N ALA A 86 5.90 4.36 11.48
CA ALA A 86 6.70 5.56 11.66
C ALA A 86 8.15 5.21 12.08
N LYS A 87 9.12 6.09 11.76
CA LYS A 87 10.53 5.91 12.12
C LYS A 87 10.64 5.65 13.63
N GLY A 88 11.20 4.49 14.01
CA GLY A 88 11.34 4.08 15.42
C GLY A 88 10.04 3.66 16.13
N GLY A 89 8.89 3.73 15.46
CA GLY A 89 7.59 3.35 16.02
C GLY A 89 7.24 1.87 15.87
N GLN A 90 6.14 1.48 16.51
CA GLN A 90 5.53 0.18 16.30
C GLN A 90 4.65 0.21 15.05
N PRO A 91 4.54 -0.90 14.29
CA PRO A 91 3.64 -0.97 13.16
C PRO A 91 2.17 -0.89 13.62
N GLY A 92 1.32 -0.33 12.76
CA GLY A 92 -0.13 -0.24 13.01
C GLY A 92 -0.90 -0.17 11.70
N HIS A 93 -2.12 -0.72 11.69
CA HIS A 93 -3.00 -0.72 10.51
C HIS A 93 -3.72 0.63 10.32
N TYR A 94 -2.95 1.72 10.27
CA TYR A 94 -3.49 3.08 10.06
C TYR A 94 -3.99 3.29 8.63
N CYS A 95 -3.43 2.56 7.66
CA CYS A 95 -3.85 2.57 6.27
C CYS A 95 -4.99 1.60 5.95
N GLY A 96 -5.25 0.60 6.82
CA GLY A 96 -6.38 -0.33 6.70
C GLY A 96 -6.12 -1.56 5.85
N HIS A 97 -4.88 -1.96 5.65
CA HIS A 97 -4.50 -3.14 4.85
C HIS A 97 -5.05 -4.45 5.43
N ASP A 98 -5.28 -4.54 6.74
CA ASP A 98 -6.01 -5.64 7.39
C ASP A 98 -7.46 -5.76 6.84
N GLY A 99 -8.10 -4.64 6.56
CA GLY A 99 -9.40 -4.57 5.90
C GLY A 99 -9.33 -5.00 4.44
N HIS A 100 -8.35 -4.48 3.69
CA HIS A 100 -8.17 -4.80 2.27
C HIS A 100 -7.94 -6.31 2.06
N SER A 101 -7.02 -6.90 2.80
CA SER A 101 -6.74 -8.34 2.76
C SER A 101 -7.93 -9.19 3.17
N SER A 102 -8.71 -8.75 4.18
CA SER A 102 -9.92 -9.45 4.61
C SER A 102 -11.03 -9.39 3.55
N ILE A 103 -11.19 -8.27 2.86
CA ILE A 103 -12.15 -8.12 1.76
C ILE A 103 -11.75 -9.03 0.59
N LEU A 104 -10.46 -9.08 0.25
CA LEU A 104 -9.97 -9.97 -0.80
C LEU A 104 -10.17 -11.44 -0.46
N ALA A 105 -9.87 -11.85 0.77
CA ALA A 105 -10.15 -13.20 1.26
C ALA A 105 -11.66 -13.52 1.22
N GLY A 106 -12.50 -12.55 1.56
CA GLY A 106 -13.95 -12.66 1.45
C GLY A 106 -14.43 -12.85 0.02
N LEU A 107 -13.87 -12.13 -0.94
CA LEU A 107 -14.17 -12.31 -2.37
C LEU A 107 -13.75 -13.72 -2.83
N ALA A 108 -12.59 -14.20 -2.38
CA ALA A 108 -12.12 -15.55 -2.68
C ALA A 108 -13.11 -16.63 -2.18
N LEU A 109 -13.57 -16.50 -0.93
CA LEU A 109 -14.60 -17.38 -0.36
C LEU A 109 -15.90 -17.33 -1.13
N TYR A 110 -16.35 -16.12 -1.46
CA TYR A 110 -17.60 -15.90 -2.17
C TYR A 110 -17.59 -16.57 -3.57
N LEU A 111 -16.50 -16.42 -4.31
CA LEU A 111 -16.36 -17.02 -5.64
C LEU A 111 -16.11 -18.53 -5.59
N ASP A 112 -15.47 -19.06 -4.54
CA ASP A 112 -15.28 -20.50 -4.37
C ASP A 112 -16.59 -21.22 -4.04
N LYS A 113 -17.41 -20.65 -3.15
CA LYS A 113 -18.69 -21.22 -2.73
C LYS A 113 -19.87 -20.85 -3.62
N GLY A 114 -19.67 -19.85 -4.48
CA GLY A 114 -20.72 -19.31 -5.32
C GLY A 114 -21.14 -20.27 -6.41
N LYS A 115 -22.41 -20.12 -6.85
CA LYS A 115 -22.98 -20.84 -7.99
C LYS A 115 -22.70 -20.14 -9.33
N THR A 116 -21.83 -19.13 -9.33
CA THR A 116 -21.50 -18.37 -10.54
C THR A 116 -20.47 -19.12 -11.34
N GLU A 117 -20.86 -19.52 -12.55
CA GLU A 117 -19.96 -20.13 -13.52
C GLU A 117 -18.95 -19.09 -14.03
N LEU A 118 -17.67 -19.40 -13.96
CA LEU A 118 -16.57 -18.52 -14.36
C LEU A 118 -16.02 -18.96 -15.73
N ASN A 119 -15.88 -18.00 -16.65
CA ASN A 119 -15.26 -18.19 -17.96
C ASN A 119 -13.81 -17.68 -18.04
N ARG A 120 -13.21 -17.34 -16.89
CA ARG A 120 -11.82 -16.94 -16.75
C ARG A 120 -11.26 -17.40 -15.41
N ASP A 121 -9.96 -17.63 -15.37
CA ASP A 121 -9.26 -17.85 -14.10
C ASP A 121 -9.25 -16.54 -13.29
N VAL A 122 -9.45 -16.64 -11.98
CA VAL A 122 -9.41 -15.50 -11.05
C VAL A 122 -8.27 -15.69 -10.07
N TYR A 123 -7.35 -14.72 -10.04
CA TYR A 123 -6.19 -14.69 -9.15
C TYR A 123 -6.43 -13.72 -8.01
N PHE A 124 -6.16 -14.14 -6.78
CA PHE A 124 -6.22 -13.33 -5.56
C PHE A 124 -4.80 -13.12 -5.08
N ILE A 125 -4.26 -11.92 -5.26
CA ILE A 125 -2.85 -11.59 -4.98
C ILE A 125 -2.76 -10.86 -3.64
N PHE A 126 -2.05 -11.43 -2.69
CA PHE A 126 -1.76 -10.83 -1.39
C PHE A 126 -0.34 -10.27 -1.42
N GLN A 127 -0.24 -8.97 -1.64
CA GLN A 127 1.01 -8.25 -1.87
C GLN A 127 1.65 -7.81 -0.56
N PRO A 128 2.98 -8.00 -0.36
CA PRO A 128 3.72 -7.43 0.76
C PRO A 128 4.17 -6.00 0.45
N ALA A 129 4.73 -5.32 1.43
CA ALA A 129 5.56 -4.12 1.28
C ALA A 129 4.98 -3.04 0.34
N GLU A 130 3.70 -2.69 0.54
CA GLU A 130 3.06 -1.60 -0.20
C GLU A 130 3.62 -0.26 0.26
N GLU A 131 3.74 -0.04 1.57
CA GLU A 131 4.17 1.20 2.20
C GLU A 131 5.63 1.62 1.84
N THR A 132 6.42 0.69 1.34
CA THR A 132 7.79 0.96 0.85
C THR A 132 7.91 0.90 -0.67
N GLY A 133 6.81 0.67 -1.40
CA GLY A 133 6.77 0.58 -2.85
C GLY A 133 7.51 -0.63 -3.45
N GLN A 134 7.92 -1.61 -2.62
CA GLN A 134 8.73 -2.75 -3.09
C GLN A 134 7.88 -3.95 -3.50
N GLY A 135 6.70 -4.11 -2.89
CA GLY A 135 5.91 -5.32 -3.01
C GLY A 135 5.35 -5.58 -4.40
N ALA A 136 4.90 -4.54 -5.09
CA ALA A 136 4.36 -4.68 -6.45
C ALA A 136 5.38 -5.34 -7.40
N LYS A 137 6.66 -4.96 -7.32
CA LYS A 137 7.74 -5.54 -8.14
C LYS A 137 7.90 -7.04 -7.95
N LEU A 138 7.63 -7.54 -6.74
CA LEU A 138 7.68 -8.98 -6.44
C LEU A 138 6.53 -9.75 -7.09
N CYS A 139 5.37 -9.11 -7.27
CA CYS A 139 4.18 -9.73 -7.82
C CYS A 139 4.07 -9.61 -9.35
N LEU A 140 4.75 -8.65 -9.98
CA LEU A 140 4.68 -8.39 -11.43
C LEU A 140 4.95 -9.63 -12.31
N PRO A 141 5.95 -10.50 -12.02
CA PRO A 141 6.22 -11.67 -12.85
C PRO A 141 5.01 -12.60 -13.00
N LEU A 142 4.13 -12.69 -11.99
CA LEU A 142 2.91 -13.48 -12.10
C LEU A 142 1.97 -12.95 -13.18
N LEU A 143 1.85 -11.64 -13.33
CA LEU A 143 0.96 -11.03 -14.32
C LEU A 143 1.37 -11.41 -15.75
N GLU A 144 2.67 -11.40 -16.01
CA GLU A 144 3.24 -11.77 -17.31
C GLU A 144 3.14 -13.28 -17.55
N GLU A 145 3.57 -14.11 -16.58
CA GLU A 145 3.55 -15.57 -16.68
C GLU A 145 2.12 -16.12 -16.93
N LYS A 146 1.15 -15.59 -16.19
CA LYS A 146 -0.25 -16.04 -16.30
C LYS A 146 -1.05 -15.27 -17.35
N LYS A 147 -0.45 -14.30 -18.05
CA LYS A 147 -1.09 -13.44 -19.05
C LYS A 147 -2.36 -12.79 -18.51
N ILE A 148 -2.27 -12.24 -17.29
CA ILE A 148 -3.41 -11.59 -16.63
C ILE A 148 -3.78 -10.35 -17.41
N GLY A 149 -5.01 -10.29 -17.93
CA GLY A 149 -5.47 -9.20 -18.79
C GLY A 149 -5.95 -7.97 -18.01
N GLU A 150 -6.41 -8.18 -16.79
CA GLU A 150 -6.98 -7.13 -15.95
C GLU A 150 -6.59 -7.36 -14.50
N ILE A 151 -6.24 -6.29 -13.77
CA ILE A 151 -6.01 -6.35 -12.33
C ILE A 151 -6.80 -5.26 -11.62
N TYR A 152 -7.44 -5.62 -10.52
CA TYR A 152 -8.22 -4.73 -9.67
C TYR A 152 -7.66 -4.70 -8.26
N GLY A 153 -7.56 -3.50 -7.69
CA GLY A 153 -7.26 -3.26 -6.29
C GLY A 153 -8.32 -2.35 -5.68
N LEU A 154 -8.44 -2.39 -4.36
CA LEU A 154 -9.27 -1.45 -3.62
C LEU A 154 -8.43 -0.79 -2.52
N HIS A 155 -8.81 0.42 -2.17
CA HIS A 155 -8.28 1.11 -1.00
C HIS A 155 -9.43 1.79 -0.25
N ASN A 156 -9.44 1.72 1.07
CA ASN A 156 -10.38 2.48 1.88
C ASN A 156 -10.04 3.98 1.79
N ILE A 157 -11.07 4.81 1.61
CA ILE A 157 -10.92 6.27 1.55
C ILE A 157 -11.81 6.87 2.65
N PRO A 158 -11.23 7.54 3.65
CA PRO A 158 -12.00 8.19 4.71
C PRO A 158 -12.77 9.41 4.18
N GLY A 159 -13.76 9.87 4.94
CA GLY A 159 -14.54 11.07 4.61
C GLY A 159 -15.76 10.85 3.72
N TYR A 160 -16.01 9.62 3.27
CA TYR A 160 -17.18 9.27 2.48
C TYR A 160 -18.19 8.42 3.28
N PRO A 161 -19.49 8.43 2.91
CA PRO A 161 -20.47 7.58 3.56
C PRO A 161 -20.10 6.09 3.44
N LYS A 162 -20.38 5.33 4.50
CA LYS A 162 -20.16 3.88 4.53
C LYS A 162 -20.86 3.18 3.36
N ASN A 163 -20.23 2.15 2.82
CA ASN A 163 -20.71 1.34 1.68
C ASN A 163 -20.75 2.07 0.32
N HIS A 164 -20.13 3.23 0.18
CA HIS A 164 -19.95 3.84 -1.13
C HIS A 164 -18.67 3.29 -1.78
N ILE A 165 -18.78 3.00 -3.07
CA ILE A 165 -17.64 2.62 -3.92
C ILE A 165 -17.33 3.84 -4.79
N LEU A 166 -16.10 4.34 -4.63
CA LEU A 166 -15.62 5.49 -5.40
C LEU A 166 -14.83 4.97 -6.60
N ILE A 167 -15.23 5.42 -7.77
CA ILE A 167 -14.52 5.13 -9.03
C ILE A 167 -14.28 6.44 -9.77
N LYS A 168 -13.20 6.48 -10.52
CA LYS A 168 -12.83 7.62 -11.35
C LYS A 168 -12.30 7.10 -12.68
N GLU A 169 -12.70 7.73 -13.77
CA GLU A 169 -12.11 7.48 -15.08
C GLU A 169 -10.70 8.08 -15.15
N GLY A 170 -9.79 7.38 -15.82
CA GLY A 170 -8.40 7.78 -15.96
C GLY A 170 -7.57 7.53 -14.68
N THR A 171 -6.64 8.41 -14.39
CA THR A 171 -5.71 8.26 -13.27
C THR A 171 -6.43 8.39 -11.92
N PHE A 172 -6.51 7.29 -11.18
CA PHE A 172 -7.08 7.26 -9.83
C PHE A 172 -6.03 7.62 -8.77
N ALA A 173 -4.83 7.06 -8.86
CA ALA A 173 -3.70 7.34 -7.98
C ALA A 173 -2.50 7.84 -8.78
N CYS A 174 -1.84 8.88 -8.27
CA CYS A 174 -0.67 9.46 -8.92
C CYS A 174 0.59 8.61 -8.67
N ALA A 175 1.57 8.74 -9.56
CA ALA A 175 2.92 8.23 -9.29
C ALA A 175 3.54 8.96 -8.09
N SER A 176 4.32 8.25 -7.31
CA SER A 176 5.04 8.77 -6.15
C SER A 176 6.54 8.58 -6.32
N THR A 177 7.32 9.59 -5.91
CA THR A 177 8.79 9.54 -5.92
C THR A 177 9.31 10.19 -4.64
N GLY A 178 10.19 9.50 -3.90
CA GLY A 178 10.93 10.07 -2.78
C GLY A 178 12.19 10.79 -3.27
N ILE A 179 12.49 11.94 -2.67
CA ILE A 179 13.72 12.70 -2.88
C ILE A 179 14.37 12.91 -1.52
N GLU A 180 15.64 12.54 -1.39
CA GLU A 180 16.45 12.85 -0.22
C GLU A 180 17.56 13.82 -0.62
N ILE A 181 17.66 14.94 0.08
CA ILE A 181 18.66 15.98 -0.17
C ILE A 181 19.57 16.05 1.05
N ARG A 182 20.86 15.80 0.83
CA ARG A 182 21.91 15.90 1.85
C ARG A 182 22.82 17.07 1.52
N MET A 183 23.14 17.88 2.54
CA MET A 183 24.06 19.01 2.41
C MET A 183 25.15 18.90 3.47
N THR A 184 26.39 19.12 3.07
CA THR A 184 27.56 19.15 3.94
C THR A 184 28.19 20.53 3.90
N GLY A 185 28.52 21.06 5.05
CA GLY A 185 29.19 22.33 5.25
C GLY A 185 30.48 22.19 6.05
N THR A 186 30.80 23.20 6.86
CA THR A 186 31.96 23.22 7.75
C THR A 186 31.53 23.65 9.14
N PRO A 187 31.88 22.95 10.22
CA PRO A 187 31.56 23.36 11.57
C PRO A 187 32.31 24.62 11.96
N SER A 188 31.75 25.39 12.91
CA SER A 188 32.41 26.52 13.56
C SER A 188 31.93 26.63 14.99
N HIS A 189 32.65 27.42 15.80
CA HIS A 189 32.14 27.78 17.12
C HIS A 189 30.84 28.58 16.99
N ALA A 190 29.87 28.33 17.82
CA ALA A 190 28.54 28.98 17.73
C ALA A 190 28.61 30.53 17.88
N ALA A 191 29.63 31.05 18.59
CA ALA A 191 29.86 32.49 18.67
C ALA A 191 30.52 33.11 17.44
N TYR A 192 31.02 32.31 16.51
CA TYR A 192 31.69 32.74 15.27
C TYR A 192 31.13 31.97 14.07
N PRO A 193 29.82 32.11 13.77
CA PRO A 193 29.16 31.34 12.75
C PRO A 193 29.70 31.59 11.32
N GLU A 194 30.29 32.78 11.10
CA GLU A 194 30.90 33.19 9.83
C GLU A 194 32.18 32.41 9.49
N ALA A 195 32.80 31.78 10.49
CA ALA A 195 33.98 30.91 10.28
C ALA A 195 33.65 29.55 9.73
N GLY A 196 32.34 29.19 9.65
CA GLY A 196 31.85 27.92 9.13
C GLY A 196 30.88 28.08 7.97
N LYS A 197 30.31 26.94 7.56
CA LYS A 197 29.22 26.87 6.57
C LYS A 197 28.11 25.98 7.12
N ASN A 198 27.05 26.59 7.63
CA ASN A 198 25.90 25.87 8.15
C ASN A 198 24.92 25.55 7.02
N PRO A 199 24.64 24.26 6.71
CA PRO A 199 23.73 23.87 5.65
C PRO A 199 22.25 24.07 6.00
N GLY A 200 21.91 24.25 7.28
CA GLY A 200 20.52 24.34 7.75
C GLY A 200 19.72 25.46 7.09
N PHE A 201 20.34 26.67 6.98
CA PHE A 201 19.68 27.80 6.32
C PHE A 201 19.48 27.58 4.81
N ALA A 202 20.39 26.87 4.16
CA ALA A 202 20.26 26.52 2.74
C ALA A 202 19.13 25.49 2.55
N LEU A 203 19.05 24.47 3.39
CA LEU A 203 17.94 23.50 3.38
C LEU A 203 16.61 24.18 3.65
N ALA A 204 16.51 25.05 4.66
CA ALA A 204 15.28 25.76 4.96
C ALA A 204 14.80 26.62 3.77
N LYS A 205 15.70 27.36 3.12
CA LYS A 205 15.36 28.14 1.92
C LYS A 205 14.90 27.24 0.78
N LEU A 206 15.60 26.14 0.55
CA LEU A 206 15.23 25.17 -0.49
C LEU A 206 13.81 24.64 -0.27
N LEU A 207 13.45 24.26 0.96
CA LEU A 207 12.11 23.76 1.26
C LEU A 207 11.01 24.78 0.99
N LEU A 208 11.23 26.04 1.34
CA LEU A 208 10.28 27.12 1.04
C LEU A 208 10.13 27.36 -0.47
N GLU A 209 11.20 27.23 -1.24
CA GLU A 209 11.11 27.34 -2.70
C GLU A 209 10.42 26.12 -3.33
N VAL A 210 10.63 24.92 -2.79
CA VAL A 210 9.92 23.71 -3.24
C VAL A 210 8.42 23.83 -2.97
N GLU A 211 8.01 24.38 -1.83
CA GLU A 211 6.59 24.64 -1.53
C GLU A 211 5.96 25.56 -2.57
N LYS A 212 6.58 26.70 -2.86
CA LYS A 212 6.11 27.65 -3.89
C LYS A 212 6.07 27.03 -5.29
N LEU A 213 7.10 26.24 -5.65
CA LEU A 213 7.15 25.56 -6.94
C LEU A 213 5.97 24.60 -7.11
N THR A 214 5.57 23.91 -6.04
CA THR A 214 4.43 23.00 -6.05
C THR A 214 3.13 23.73 -6.42
N GLU A 215 2.91 24.90 -5.85
CA GLU A 215 1.74 25.73 -6.16
C GLU A 215 1.74 26.14 -7.65
N GLN A 216 2.85 26.66 -8.16
CA GLN A 216 3.00 27.07 -9.55
C GLN A 216 2.81 25.92 -10.56
N VAL A 217 3.33 24.73 -10.24
CA VAL A 217 3.18 23.55 -11.11
C VAL A 217 1.73 23.07 -11.13
N ASN A 218 1.01 23.14 -10.02
CA ASN A 218 -0.42 22.81 -9.97
C ASN A 218 -1.26 23.72 -10.88
N GLU A 219 -0.92 25.00 -10.96
CA GLU A 219 -1.60 25.97 -11.83
C GLU A 219 -1.37 25.69 -13.32
N THR A 220 -0.21 25.16 -13.69
CA THR A 220 0.23 25.10 -15.10
C THR A 220 0.25 23.70 -15.71
N ARG A 221 0.48 22.65 -14.90
CA ARG A 221 0.72 21.27 -15.38
C ARG A 221 -0.21 20.22 -14.79
N GLY A 222 -1.13 20.59 -13.92
CA GLY A 222 -2.04 19.68 -13.24
C GLY A 222 -1.58 19.28 -11.85
N PHE A 223 -2.27 18.28 -11.25
CA PHE A 223 -2.10 17.95 -9.85
C PHE A 223 -0.70 17.42 -9.53
N VAL A 224 0.02 18.17 -8.69
CA VAL A 224 1.28 17.77 -8.04
C VAL A 224 1.16 18.02 -6.54
N ARG A 225 1.63 17.11 -5.72
CA ARG A 225 1.73 17.28 -4.27
C ARG A 225 3.15 16.95 -3.83
N MET A 226 3.73 17.81 -3.01
CA MET A 226 4.97 17.54 -2.29
C MET A 226 4.69 17.58 -0.78
N THR A 227 5.33 16.71 -0.03
CA THR A 227 5.18 16.62 1.42
C THR A 227 6.56 16.44 2.02
N LEU A 228 6.94 17.30 2.96
CA LEU A 228 8.16 17.11 3.75
C LEU A 228 7.95 15.94 4.71
N ILE A 229 8.77 14.91 4.57
CA ILE A 229 8.71 13.71 5.40
C ILE A 229 9.60 13.82 6.63
N GLY A 230 10.76 14.48 6.49
CA GLY A 230 11.69 14.68 7.59
C GLY A 230 12.75 15.72 7.28
N MET A 231 13.30 16.32 8.33
CA MET A 231 14.43 17.24 8.26
C MET A 231 15.29 17.05 9.50
N GLU A 232 16.59 16.85 9.30
CA GLU A 232 17.57 16.72 10.37
C GLU A 232 18.74 17.69 10.09
N ILE A 233 19.20 18.44 11.07
CA ILE A 233 20.28 19.41 10.93
C ILE A 233 21.19 19.34 12.15
N GLY A 234 22.49 19.02 11.93
CA GLY A 234 23.50 18.94 12.96
C GLY A 234 23.20 17.92 14.06
N SER A 235 23.67 18.22 15.26
CA SER A 235 23.51 17.37 16.45
C SER A 235 23.25 18.26 17.69
N ASP A 236 22.93 17.63 18.83
CA ASP A 236 22.67 18.30 20.11
C ASP A 236 23.94 18.94 20.75
N SER A 237 24.73 19.66 19.96
CA SER A 237 25.99 20.30 20.36
C SER A 237 25.85 21.81 20.29
N TYR A 238 25.30 22.43 21.32
CA TYR A 238 24.93 23.86 21.35
C TYR A 238 26.10 24.85 21.18
N GLY A 239 27.36 24.40 21.38
CA GLY A 239 28.56 25.21 21.17
C GLY A 239 29.10 25.21 19.76
N VAL A 240 28.52 24.43 18.86
CA VAL A 240 29.03 24.20 17.48
C VAL A 240 27.93 24.45 16.47
N SER A 241 28.26 25.20 15.40
CA SER A 241 27.39 25.35 14.23
C SER A 241 27.30 24.06 13.47
N ALA A 242 26.10 23.69 13.00
CA ALA A 242 25.89 22.47 12.21
C ALA A 242 26.75 22.43 10.96
N SER A 243 27.30 21.25 10.65
CA SER A 243 28.11 21.00 9.47
C SER A 243 27.44 20.06 8.47
N ASP A 244 26.30 19.50 8.82
CA ASP A 244 25.54 18.57 7.98
C ASP A 244 24.05 18.75 8.18
N GLY A 245 23.28 18.30 7.22
CA GLY A 245 21.84 18.26 7.29
C GLY A 245 21.24 17.50 6.12
N CYS A 246 20.04 16.95 6.33
CA CYS A 246 19.26 16.30 5.29
C CYS A 246 17.77 16.60 5.42
N CYS A 247 17.06 16.52 4.31
CA CYS A 247 15.61 16.49 4.25
C CYS A 247 15.13 15.47 3.22
N ALA A 248 13.90 14.94 3.42
CA ALA A 248 13.26 13.99 2.54
C ALA A 248 11.76 14.32 2.40
#